data_9a9d59a31db8bfe113f6ef40ea22abe5
#
_entry.id   9a9d59a31db8bfe113f6ef40ea22abe5
#
_cell.length_a   1.000
_cell.length_b   1.000
_cell.length_c   1.000
_cell.angle_alpha   90.00
_cell.angle_beta   90.00
_cell.angle_gamma   90.00
#
_symmetry.space_group_name_H-M   'P 1'
#
loop_
_entity.id
_entity.type
_entity.pdbx_description
1 polymer ?
#
loop_
_entity_poly.entity_id
_entity_poly.type
_entity_poly.pdbx_seq_one_letter_code
_entity_poly.pdbx_strand_id
1 'polypeptide(L)'
;MSKIIGIDLGTTNSCVSVMEGNEPVVIPNSEGKRTTPSIVAFLDEGKGERKVGDPAKRQAITNPKNTINSVKRFMGKKYSDINEEKRNLSYVVEKGSNDTVRVKIGSRKYTPQELSAMILQKMKSTAEDYLGSEAVSYTHLTLPTIVDV
;
A
#
# COMPACT_ATOMS: atom_id res chain seq x y z
N MET A 1 2.40 1.31 -27.24
CA MET A 1 3.67 0.85 -26.65
C MET A 1 3.62 0.96 -25.14
N SER A 2 3.96 -0.10 -24.46
CA SER A 2 3.96 -0.11 -23.02
C SER A 2 5.13 0.71 -22.48
N LYS A 3 4.90 1.37 -21.35
CA LYS A 3 5.94 2.14 -20.68
C LYS A 3 6.35 1.48 -19.38
N ILE A 4 7.60 1.68 -19.04
CA ILE A 4 8.18 1.16 -17.81
C ILE A 4 8.02 2.22 -16.73
N ILE A 5 7.48 1.82 -15.59
CA ILE A 5 7.30 2.71 -14.44
C ILE A 5 8.10 2.19 -13.27
N GLY A 6 8.48 3.09 -12.39
CA GLY A 6 9.12 2.77 -11.13
C GLY A 6 8.18 3.08 -9.98
N ILE A 7 8.08 2.17 -9.03
CA ILE A 7 7.25 2.36 -7.85
C ILE A 7 8.12 2.28 -6.60
N ASP A 8 8.01 3.29 -5.77
CA ASP A 8 8.62 3.29 -4.44
C ASP A 8 7.50 3.04 -3.42
N LEU A 9 7.48 1.84 -2.88
CA LEU A 9 6.50 1.45 -1.86
C LEU A 9 7.08 1.79 -0.48
N GLY A 10 6.71 2.96 0.03
CA GLY A 10 7.15 3.40 1.34
C GLY A 10 6.24 2.94 2.45
N THR A 11 6.72 3.00 3.68
CA THR A 11 5.93 2.63 4.86
C THR A 11 4.75 3.57 5.05
N THR A 12 4.98 4.85 4.89
CA THR A 12 3.96 5.90 5.11
C THR A 12 3.37 6.39 3.80
N ASN A 13 4.21 6.61 2.81
CA ASN A 13 3.80 7.13 1.50
C ASN A 13 4.48 6.36 0.39
N SER A 14 3.79 6.26 -0.73
CA SER A 14 4.30 5.64 -1.94
C SER A 14 4.30 6.64 -3.08
N CYS A 15 5.15 6.41 -4.09
CA CYS A 15 5.13 7.24 -5.29
C CYS A 15 5.44 6.37 -6.50
N VAL A 16 5.08 6.89 -7.66
CA VAL A 16 5.32 6.23 -8.93
C VAL A 16 5.94 7.23 -9.90
N SER A 17 6.89 6.77 -10.69
CA SER A 17 7.60 7.61 -11.65
C SER A 17 7.72 6.92 -13.00
N VAL A 18 8.01 7.73 -14.02
CA VAL A 18 8.23 7.27 -15.37
C VAL A 18 9.44 8.03 -15.91
N MET A 19 10.16 7.42 -16.83
CA MET A 19 11.26 8.09 -17.49
C MET A 19 10.73 8.98 -18.61
N GLU A 20 11.04 10.27 -18.55
CA GLU A 20 10.78 11.21 -19.64
C GLU A 20 12.13 11.71 -20.11
N GLY A 21 12.54 11.29 -21.31
CA GLY A 21 13.88 11.51 -21.76
C GLY A 21 14.86 10.71 -20.91
N ASN A 22 15.82 11.37 -20.31
CA ASN A 22 16.84 10.74 -19.47
C ASN A 22 16.61 10.99 -17.98
N GLU A 23 15.43 11.52 -17.61
CA GLU A 23 15.14 11.84 -16.21
C GLU A 23 13.90 11.17 -15.73
N PRO A 24 13.90 10.68 -14.47
CA PRO A 24 12.68 10.16 -13.86
C PRO A 24 11.77 11.32 -13.47
N VAL A 25 10.49 11.16 -13.74
CA VAL A 25 9.46 12.14 -13.39
C VAL A 25 8.45 11.47 -12.49
N VAL A 26 8.22 12.05 -11.31
CA VAL A 26 7.22 11.52 -10.39
C VAL A 26 5.83 11.91 -10.88
N ILE A 27 4.95 10.92 -10.99
CA ILE A 27 3.61 11.10 -11.52
C ILE A 27 2.68 11.57 -10.40
N PRO A 28 1.94 12.67 -10.60
CA PRO A 28 0.94 13.10 -9.62
C PRO A 28 -0.27 12.16 -9.62
N ASN A 29 -0.87 11.98 -8.47
CA ASN A 29 -2.08 11.16 -8.33
C ASN A 29 -3.32 12.00 -8.68
N SER A 30 -4.51 11.39 -8.56
CA SER A 30 -5.77 12.05 -8.86
C SER A 30 -6.08 13.24 -7.94
N GLU A 31 -5.40 13.33 -6.83
CA GLU A 31 -5.53 14.46 -5.88
C GLU A 31 -4.50 15.56 -6.19
N GLY A 32 -3.70 15.41 -7.24
CA GLY A 32 -2.67 16.35 -7.60
C GLY A 32 -1.40 16.25 -6.79
N LYS A 33 -1.27 15.23 -5.97
CA LYS A 33 -0.09 15.04 -5.10
C LYS A 33 0.89 14.06 -5.71
N ARG A 34 2.16 14.27 -5.43
CA ARG A 34 3.25 13.40 -5.93
C ARG A 34 3.49 12.17 -5.07
N THR A 35 2.91 12.14 -3.88
CA THR A 35 2.94 10.96 -3.00
C THR A 35 1.54 10.53 -2.68
N THR A 36 1.37 9.22 -2.48
CA THR A 36 0.09 8.61 -2.15
C THR A 36 0.25 7.90 -0.80
N PRO A 37 -0.59 8.19 0.19
CA PRO A 37 -0.49 7.48 1.46
C PRO A 37 -0.59 5.97 1.27
N SER A 38 0.31 5.24 1.93
CA SER A 38 0.34 3.77 1.88
C SER A 38 -0.72 3.20 2.84
N ILE A 39 -1.98 3.53 2.55
CA ILE A 39 -3.12 3.21 3.40
C ILE A 39 -4.21 2.55 2.56
N VAL A 40 -4.79 1.48 3.11
CA VAL A 40 -5.92 0.79 2.51
C VAL A 40 -7.08 0.81 3.49
N ALA A 41 -8.25 1.21 3.05
CA ALA A 41 -9.47 1.20 3.87
C ALA A 41 -10.50 0.27 3.23
N PHE A 42 -11.14 -0.53 4.07
CA PHE A 42 -12.19 -1.44 3.64
C PHE A 42 -13.52 -0.91 4.15
N LEU A 43 -14.45 -0.73 3.24
CA LEU A 43 -15.80 -0.29 3.58
C LEU A 43 -16.67 -1.51 3.84
N ASP A 44 -17.68 -1.33 4.70
CA ASP A 44 -18.67 -2.36 4.99
C ASP A 44 -18.02 -3.67 5.43
N GLU A 45 -17.06 -3.56 6.34
CA GLU A 45 -16.32 -4.69 6.91
C GLU A 45 -15.73 -5.64 5.87
N GLY A 46 -15.28 -5.08 4.76
CA GLY A 46 -14.67 -5.84 3.69
C GLY A 46 -15.64 -6.37 2.64
N LYS A 47 -16.93 -6.14 2.82
CA LYS A 47 -17.95 -6.55 1.84
C LYS A 47 -18.14 -5.50 0.76
N GLY A 48 -17.82 -4.25 1.09
CA GLY A 48 -18.00 -3.16 0.18
C GLY A 48 -16.72 -2.84 -0.59
N GLU A 49 -16.69 -1.63 -1.11
CA GLU A 49 -15.56 -1.10 -1.86
C GLU A 49 -14.36 -0.87 -0.95
N ARG A 50 -13.16 -1.08 -1.46
CA ARG A 50 -11.95 -0.67 -0.76
C ARG A 50 -11.41 0.61 -1.38
N LYS A 51 -10.75 1.42 -0.55
CA LYS A 51 -10.11 2.65 -0.98
C LYS A 51 -8.61 2.58 -0.66
N VAL A 52 -7.80 3.24 -1.47
CA VAL A 52 -6.34 3.26 -1.30
C VAL A 52 -5.87 4.71 -1.47
N GLY A 53 -4.93 5.12 -0.63
CA GLY A 53 -4.34 6.45 -0.71
C GLY A 53 -5.09 7.48 0.12
N ASP A 54 -5.23 8.70 -0.41
CA ASP A 54 -5.89 9.80 0.30
C ASP A 54 -7.33 9.49 0.71
N PRO A 55 -8.16 8.88 -0.15
CA PRO A 55 -9.50 8.47 0.28
C PRO A 55 -9.49 7.51 1.46
N ALA A 56 -8.52 6.59 1.49
CA ALA A 56 -8.37 5.67 2.61
C ALA A 56 -7.93 6.40 3.87
N LYS A 57 -7.02 7.33 3.74
CA LYS A 57 -6.55 8.12 4.88
C LYS A 57 -7.69 8.88 5.56
N ARG A 58 -8.62 9.39 4.77
CA ARG A 58 -9.79 10.08 5.30
C ARG A 58 -10.72 9.17 6.09
N GLN A 59 -10.66 7.86 5.87
CA GLN A 59 -11.46 6.88 6.62
C GLN A 59 -10.91 6.59 8.02
N ALA A 60 -9.68 7.02 8.31
CA ALA A 60 -9.03 6.68 9.57
C ALA A 60 -9.79 7.15 10.81
N ILE A 61 -10.51 8.26 10.69
CA ILE A 61 -11.26 8.84 11.82
C ILE A 61 -12.58 8.11 12.05
N THR A 62 -13.31 7.81 10.98
CA THR A 62 -14.65 7.23 11.06
C THR A 62 -14.65 5.70 10.97
N ASN A 63 -13.58 5.11 10.44
CA ASN A 63 -13.51 3.67 10.18
C ASN A 63 -12.12 3.13 10.57
N PRO A 64 -11.65 3.38 11.80
CA PRO A 64 -10.26 3.05 12.17
C PRO A 64 -9.94 1.56 12.14
N LYS A 65 -10.90 0.70 12.48
CA LYS A 65 -10.66 -0.74 12.53
C LYS A 65 -10.41 -1.34 11.15
N ASN A 66 -10.88 -0.70 10.11
CA ASN A 66 -10.78 -1.20 8.75
C ASN A 66 -9.89 -0.31 7.87
N THR A 67 -9.11 0.56 8.49
CA THR A 67 -8.16 1.42 7.80
C THR A 67 -6.75 1.01 8.20
N ILE A 68 -6.02 0.45 7.23
CA ILE A 68 -4.74 -0.21 7.48
C ILE A 68 -3.62 0.69 6.97
N ASN A 69 -2.76 1.09 7.88
CA ASN A 69 -1.58 1.88 7.56
C ASN A 69 -0.31 1.15 7.96
N SER A 70 0.81 1.59 7.43
CA SER A 70 2.14 1.10 7.81
C SER A 70 2.29 -0.42 7.73
N VAL A 71 1.56 -1.06 6.83
CA VAL A 71 1.56 -2.51 6.71
C VAL A 71 2.94 -3.05 6.30
N LYS A 72 3.73 -2.22 5.66
CA LYS A 72 5.08 -2.57 5.23
C LYS A 72 5.96 -3.00 6.41
N ARG A 73 5.69 -2.48 7.59
CA ARG A 73 6.43 -2.85 8.81
C ARG A 73 6.27 -4.31 9.18
N PHE A 74 5.22 -4.96 8.71
CA PHE A 74 4.96 -6.36 9.03
C PHE A 74 5.45 -7.33 7.97
N MET A 75 5.91 -6.83 6.84
CA MET A 75 6.41 -7.69 5.77
C MET A 75 7.69 -8.37 6.22
N GLY A 76 7.70 -9.71 6.14
CA GLY A 76 8.84 -10.50 6.53
C GLY A 76 9.02 -10.69 8.02
N LYS A 77 8.12 -10.16 8.84
CA LYS A 77 8.20 -10.31 10.29
C LYS A 77 7.31 -11.44 10.77
N LYS A 78 7.72 -12.02 11.90
CA LYS A 78 6.93 -13.04 12.59
C LYS A 78 5.96 -12.36 13.54
N TYR A 79 4.83 -12.99 13.78
CA TYR A 79 3.84 -12.46 14.70
C TYR A 79 4.42 -12.28 16.11
N SER A 80 5.27 -13.19 16.55
CA SER A 80 5.90 -13.11 17.86
C SER A 80 6.87 -11.93 18.00
N ASP A 81 7.32 -11.34 16.90
CA ASP A 81 8.28 -10.24 16.89
C ASP A 81 7.64 -8.85 16.88
N ILE A 82 6.30 -8.77 16.77
CA ILE A 82 5.62 -7.48 16.62
C ILE A 82 4.83 -7.05 17.86
N ASN A 83 5.26 -7.48 19.03
CA ASN A 83 4.51 -7.22 20.25
C ASN A 83 4.35 -5.73 20.58
N GLU A 84 5.36 -4.92 20.28
CA GLU A 84 5.28 -3.49 20.51
C GLU A 84 4.41 -2.79 19.49
N GLU A 85 4.57 -3.16 18.23
CA GLU A 85 3.82 -2.57 17.13
C GLU A 85 2.32 -2.81 17.27
N LYS A 86 1.93 -3.96 17.82
CA LYS A 86 0.52 -4.29 18.01
C LYS A 86 -0.22 -3.36 18.96
N ARG A 87 0.51 -2.77 19.90
CA ARG A 87 -0.11 -1.96 20.96
C ARG A 87 -0.73 -0.66 20.46
N ASN A 88 -0.20 -0.12 19.39
CA ASN A 88 -0.58 1.18 18.89
C ASN A 88 -1.39 1.13 17.60
N LEU A 89 -1.89 -0.06 17.23
CA LEU A 89 -2.64 -0.24 16.01
C LEU A 89 -4.13 0.05 16.23
N SER A 90 -4.74 0.68 15.23
CA SER A 90 -6.18 0.89 15.22
C SER A 90 -6.93 -0.32 14.67
N TYR A 91 -6.22 -1.23 14.01
CA TYR A 91 -6.78 -2.43 13.40
C TYR A 91 -6.25 -3.68 14.11
N VAL A 92 -6.89 -4.80 13.88
CA VAL A 92 -6.58 -6.06 14.56
C VAL A 92 -5.60 -6.90 13.74
N VAL A 93 -4.52 -7.34 14.39
CA VAL A 93 -3.56 -8.27 13.81
C VAL A 93 -3.68 -9.60 14.52
N GLU A 94 -3.62 -10.68 13.76
CA GLU A 94 -3.70 -12.03 14.29
C GLU A 94 -2.55 -12.88 13.78
N LYS A 95 -2.32 -13.97 14.50
CA LYS A 95 -1.29 -14.94 14.10
C LYS A 95 -1.84 -15.85 13.00
N GLY A 96 -1.12 -15.93 11.91
CA GLY A 96 -1.41 -16.88 10.85
C GLY A 96 -0.56 -18.14 10.98
N SER A 97 -0.64 -19.01 9.98
CA SER A 97 0.17 -20.23 9.94
C SER A 97 1.67 -19.86 9.93
N ASN A 98 2.49 -20.72 10.57
CA ASN A 98 3.95 -20.52 10.64
C ASN A 98 4.36 -19.19 11.29
N ASP A 99 3.61 -18.76 12.30
CA ASP A 99 3.91 -17.51 13.03
C ASP A 99 3.96 -16.29 12.12
N THR A 100 3.10 -16.25 11.10
CA THR A 100 3.00 -15.12 10.19
C THR A 100 1.97 -14.11 10.69
N VAL A 101 2.06 -12.89 10.18
CA VAL A 101 1.14 -11.80 10.54
C VAL A 101 -0.06 -11.82 9.61
N ARG A 102 -1.25 -11.66 10.17
CA ARG A 102 -2.49 -11.48 9.42
C ARG A 102 -3.23 -10.26 9.93
N VAL A 103 -3.82 -9.50 9.03
CA VAL A 103 -4.68 -8.37 9.37
C VAL A 103 -6.12 -8.79 9.21
N LYS A 104 -6.92 -8.60 10.25
CA LYS A 104 -8.32 -9.03 10.24
C LYS A 104 -9.23 -7.90 9.78
N ILE A 105 -10.02 -8.16 8.75
CA ILE A 105 -11.04 -7.25 8.23
C ILE A 105 -12.35 -8.02 8.16
N GLY A 106 -13.27 -7.72 9.06
CA GLY A 106 -14.51 -8.48 9.15
C GLY A 106 -14.23 -9.96 9.41
N SER A 107 -14.70 -10.82 8.54
CA SER A 107 -14.48 -12.26 8.64
C SER A 107 -13.24 -12.71 7.84
N ARG A 108 -12.58 -11.82 7.13
CA ARG A 108 -11.44 -12.14 6.28
C ARG A 108 -10.13 -11.75 6.94
N LYS A 109 -9.06 -12.45 6.55
CA LYS A 109 -7.70 -12.17 7.03
C LYS A 109 -6.80 -11.95 5.82
N TYR A 110 -6.04 -10.88 5.87
CA TYR A 110 -5.15 -10.49 4.79
C TYR A 110 -3.70 -10.56 5.24
N THR A 111 -2.82 -10.97 4.33
CA THR A 111 -1.38 -10.89 4.58
C THR A 111 -0.90 -9.47 4.32
N PRO A 112 0.22 -9.06 4.94
CA PRO A 112 0.84 -7.77 4.60
C PRO A 112 1.16 -7.65 3.11
N GLN A 113 1.55 -8.77 2.49
CA GLN A 113 1.85 -8.81 1.06
C GLN A 113 0.62 -8.52 0.21
N GLU A 114 -0.54 -9.09 0.58
CA GLU A 114 -1.79 -8.82 -0.13
C GLU A 114 -2.18 -7.34 -0.04
N LEU A 115 -2.03 -6.75 1.14
CA LEU A 115 -2.34 -5.34 1.35
C LEU A 115 -1.36 -4.44 0.58
N SER A 116 -0.10 -4.81 0.57
CA SER A 116 0.92 -4.08 -0.21
C SER A 116 0.63 -4.17 -1.70
N ALA A 117 0.15 -5.32 -2.17
CA ALA A 117 -0.25 -5.48 -3.57
C ALA A 117 -1.39 -4.54 -3.96
N MET A 118 -2.30 -4.26 -3.05
CA MET A 118 -3.38 -3.30 -3.29
C MET A 118 -2.84 -1.88 -3.49
N ILE A 119 -1.82 -1.51 -2.72
CA ILE A 119 -1.16 -0.22 -2.86
C ILE A 119 -0.42 -0.16 -4.20
N LEU A 120 0.28 -1.22 -4.57
CA LEU A 120 0.98 -1.30 -5.85
C LEU A 120 0.02 -1.18 -7.02
N GLN A 121 -1.14 -1.82 -6.93
CA GLN A 121 -2.17 -1.73 -7.95
C GLN A 121 -2.66 -0.30 -8.12
N LYS A 122 -2.82 0.42 -7.02
CA LYS A 122 -3.20 1.83 -7.04
C LYS A 122 -2.12 2.68 -7.72
N MET A 123 -0.86 2.40 -7.44
CA MET A 123 0.26 3.13 -8.06
C MET A 123 0.30 2.88 -9.56
N LYS A 124 0.10 1.63 -9.98
CA LYS A 124 0.03 1.28 -11.40
C LYS A 124 -1.13 2.01 -12.08
N SER A 125 -2.30 2.00 -11.47
CA SER A 125 -3.49 2.69 -11.99
C SER A 125 -3.25 4.19 -12.13
N THR A 126 -2.60 4.80 -11.13
CA THR A 126 -2.23 6.21 -11.17
C THR A 126 -1.34 6.53 -12.37
N ALA A 127 -0.37 5.67 -12.62
CA ALA A 127 0.53 5.84 -13.76
C ALA A 127 -0.21 5.68 -15.08
N GLU A 128 -1.07 4.69 -15.19
CA GLU A 128 -1.86 4.46 -16.40
C GLU A 128 -2.77 5.63 -16.73
N ASP A 129 -3.42 6.19 -15.71
CA ASP A 129 -4.30 7.36 -15.89
C ASP A 129 -3.51 8.57 -16.38
N TYR A 130 -2.33 8.78 -15.82
CA TYR A 130 -1.47 9.90 -16.21
C TYR A 130 -0.93 9.74 -17.63
N LEU A 131 -0.48 8.53 -17.96
CA LEU A 131 0.11 8.26 -19.27
C LEU A 131 -0.93 8.08 -20.37
N GLY A 132 -2.18 7.85 -20.02
CA GLY A 132 -3.25 7.58 -20.97
C GLY A 132 -3.06 6.26 -21.70
N SER A 133 -2.26 5.36 -21.16
CA SER A 133 -2.01 4.06 -21.76
C SER A 133 -1.71 3.04 -20.67
N GLU A 134 -1.91 1.76 -21.01
CA GLU A 134 -1.67 0.69 -20.07
C GLU A 134 -0.17 0.54 -19.75
N ALA A 135 0.15 0.49 -18.48
CA ALA A 135 1.51 0.23 -18.03
C ALA A 135 1.68 -1.27 -17.87
N VAL A 136 2.47 -1.88 -18.74
CA VAL A 136 2.59 -3.33 -18.81
C VAL A 136 3.61 -3.88 -17.86
N SER A 137 4.59 -3.10 -17.47
CA SER A 137 5.63 -3.58 -16.55
C SER A 137 6.22 -2.44 -15.74
N TYR A 138 6.66 -2.79 -14.55
CA TYR A 138 7.47 -1.91 -13.73
C TYR A 138 8.78 -2.65 -13.47
N THR A 139 9.85 -1.93 -13.67
CA THR A 139 11.18 -2.52 -13.60
C THR A 139 11.80 -2.38 -12.24
N HIS A 140 11.23 -1.56 -11.40
CA HIS A 140 11.86 -1.26 -10.14
C HIS A 140 10.83 -1.13 -9.04
N LEU A 141 11.02 -1.94 -8.01
CA LEU A 141 10.21 -1.89 -6.79
C LEU A 141 11.16 -1.76 -5.62
N THR A 142 11.07 -0.63 -4.93
CA THR A 142 11.90 -0.40 -3.76
C THR A 142 11.20 -0.93 -2.53
N LEU A 143 11.82 -1.88 -1.84
CA LEU A 143 11.29 -2.46 -0.63
C LEU A 143 11.85 -1.74 0.60
N PRO A 144 11.11 -1.77 1.70
CA PRO A 144 11.48 -1.08 2.92
C PRO A 144 12.84 -1.44 3.46
N THR A 145 13.10 -2.72 3.43
CA THR A 145 14.34 -3.23 3.97
C THR A 145 15.56 -2.79 3.19
N ILE A 146 15.34 -2.30 2.00
CA ILE A 146 16.41 -1.77 1.17
C ILE A 146 16.59 -0.29 1.44
N VAL A 147 15.51 0.40 1.64
CA VAL A 147 15.49 1.85 1.75
C VAL A 147 15.71 2.31 3.16
N ASP A 148 15.23 1.56 4.10
CA ASP A 148 15.24 1.95 5.50
C ASP A 148 16.57 1.81 6.16
N VAL A 149 17.48 1.60 5.36
CA VAL A 149 18.81 1.58 5.87
C VAL A 149 19.23 2.97 6.21
#